data_811965c8b9dcff748839d62ee43409c3
#
_entry.id   811965c8b9dcff748839d62ee43409c3
#
_cell.length_a   1.000
_cell.length_b   1.000
_cell.length_c   1.000
_cell.angle_alpha   90.00
_cell.angle_beta   90.00
_cell.angle_gamma   90.00
#
_symmetry.space_group_name_H-M   'P 1'
#
loop_
_entity.id
_entity.type
_entity.pdbx_description
1 polymer ?
#
loop_
_entity_poly.entity_id
_entity_poly.type
_entity_poly.pdbx_seq_one_letter_code
_entity_poly.pdbx_strand_id
1 'polypeptide(L)'
;MQNFTLPQLYIFATNRFSLIYTLLAALTLSACSSVDERDEEFGLGLIETELYSEASDLIEGSQYTTAVQFLQAMEAQFPFGIFAEQSQLDLIYSYFQIGQYDAAMSTADRFIRLHPEHPDADYAYYMRGLISFNQENSFIGNFLPLDVTKRDPGSARESFAFFSEFLARFPDSEYAADSRKRMIHLRNMLARHEINVANYYFGRGAYLAATNRGRYVVESFQGSPAVPDGLAIMAQGYTLLGMDELAQNSIEVLKINYPDHPALNGEGDFIARDIAAGLQRSWLNNITFGILDQPEPLGYDTRDMYNAAP
;
A
#
# COMPACT_ATOMS: atom_id res chain seq x y z
N MET A 1 -72.50 -2.68 -5.52
CA MET A 1 -71.51 -1.58 -5.52
C MET A 1 -71.22 -1.27 -4.05
N GLN A 2 -70.17 -1.86 -3.47
CA GLN A 2 -69.77 -1.60 -2.11
C GLN A 2 -68.64 -0.57 -2.12
N ASN A 3 -68.89 0.56 -1.45
CA ASN A 3 -67.96 1.63 -1.25
C ASN A 3 -66.88 1.19 -0.22
N PHE A 4 -65.65 0.98 -0.66
CA PHE A 4 -64.49 0.85 0.23
C PHE A 4 -64.05 2.25 0.67
N THR A 5 -64.20 2.53 1.97
CA THR A 5 -63.81 3.80 2.56
C THR A 5 -62.32 3.80 2.92
N LEU A 6 -61.62 4.86 2.51
CA LEU A 6 -60.17 5.16 2.64
C LEU A 6 -59.54 5.14 4.06
N PRO A 7 -60.22 5.03 5.19
CA PRO A 7 -59.55 5.08 6.48
C PRO A 7 -58.89 3.76 6.96
N GLN A 8 -59.19 2.61 6.35
CA GLN A 8 -58.59 1.34 6.82
C GLN A 8 -57.15 1.08 6.31
N LEU A 9 -56.73 1.69 5.21
CA LEU A 9 -55.39 1.54 4.70
C LEU A 9 -54.33 2.37 5.49
N TYR A 10 -54.76 3.45 6.13
CA TYR A 10 -53.88 4.31 6.92
C TYR A 10 -53.44 3.69 8.25
N ILE A 11 -54.28 2.89 8.87
CA ILE A 11 -54.01 2.24 10.16
C ILE A 11 -53.03 1.06 10.01
N PHE A 12 -53.06 0.36 8.87
CA PHE A 12 -52.11 -0.74 8.59
C PHE A 12 -50.71 -0.26 8.21
N ALA A 13 -50.58 0.91 7.57
CA ALA A 13 -49.28 1.50 7.22
C ALA A 13 -48.55 2.06 8.44
N THR A 14 -49.26 2.73 9.37
CA THR A 14 -48.67 3.31 10.56
C THR A 14 -48.15 2.25 11.56
N ASN A 15 -48.79 1.10 11.64
CA ASN A 15 -48.35 0.02 12.54
C ASN A 15 -47.06 -0.69 12.06
N ARG A 16 -46.84 -0.78 10.74
CA ARG A 16 -45.60 -1.36 10.21
C ARG A 16 -44.39 -0.43 10.33
N PHE A 17 -44.60 0.86 10.15
CA PHE A 17 -43.55 1.86 10.37
C PHE A 17 -43.19 2.00 11.85
N SER A 18 -44.19 1.92 12.75
CA SER A 18 -43.93 1.93 14.21
C SER A 18 -43.11 0.73 14.65
N LEU A 19 -43.35 -0.46 14.09
CA LEU A 19 -42.60 -1.68 14.42
C LEU A 19 -41.14 -1.61 13.90
N ILE A 20 -40.91 -1.00 12.76
CA ILE A 20 -39.57 -0.80 12.23
C ILE A 20 -38.80 0.22 13.06
N TYR A 21 -39.46 1.32 13.49
CA TYR A 21 -38.81 2.31 14.35
C TYR A 21 -38.52 1.77 15.76
N THR A 22 -39.38 0.94 16.33
CA THR A 22 -39.11 0.29 17.63
C THR A 22 -38.02 -0.77 17.52
N LEU A 23 -37.90 -1.50 16.38
CA LEU A 23 -36.84 -2.47 16.16
C LEU A 23 -35.49 -1.74 15.91
N LEU A 24 -35.50 -0.62 15.19
CA LEU A 24 -34.29 0.20 14.96
C LEU A 24 -33.82 0.87 16.26
N ALA A 25 -34.76 1.36 17.09
CA ALA A 25 -34.45 1.94 18.40
C ALA A 25 -33.93 0.90 19.40
N ALA A 26 -34.43 -0.35 19.33
CA ALA A 26 -33.94 -1.45 20.17
C ALA A 26 -32.52 -1.89 19.76
N LEU A 27 -32.16 -1.83 18.45
CA LEU A 27 -30.82 -2.11 17.96
C LEU A 27 -29.77 -1.02 18.35
N THR A 28 -30.21 0.24 18.49
CA THR A 28 -29.30 1.32 18.91
C THR A 28 -29.07 1.34 20.42
N LEU A 29 -29.97 0.80 21.24
CA LEU A 29 -29.80 0.72 22.68
C LEU A 29 -28.96 -0.49 23.15
N SER A 30 -28.74 -1.49 22.29
CA SER A 30 -27.84 -2.60 22.60
C SER A 30 -26.37 -2.33 22.23
N ALA A 31 -26.06 -1.20 21.59
CA ALA A 31 -24.68 -0.81 21.23
C ALA A 31 -23.92 -0.05 22.33
N CYS A 32 -24.56 0.22 23.48
CA CYS A 32 -23.95 0.95 24.60
C CYS A 32 -23.90 0.12 25.89
N SER A 33 -23.51 -1.16 25.82
CA SER A 33 -23.19 -1.88 27.05
C SER A 33 -22.16 -2.95 26.80
N SER A 34 -20.93 -2.55 26.80
CA SER A 34 -19.76 -3.21 27.37
C SER A 34 -18.52 -2.38 27.05
N VAL A 35 -18.39 -1.23 27.68
CA VAL A 35 -17.04 -0.82 28.09
C VAL A 35 -16.74 -1.83 29.21
N ASP A 36 -15.94 -2.82 28.84
CA ASP A 36 -15.49 -3.85 29.78
C ASP A 36 -14.64 -3.14 30.82
N GLU A 37 -15.12 -3.05 32.06
CA GLU A 37 -14.35 -2.60 33.25
C GLU A 37 -13.15 -3.51 33.53
N ARG A 38 -12.76 -4.37 32.59
CA ARG A 38 -11.60 -5.28 32.70
C ARG A 38 -10.27 -4.61 32.35
N ASP A 39 -10.28 -3.38 31.82
CA ASP A 39 -9.04 -2.68 31.43
C ASP A 39 -8.24 -2.13 32.61
N GLU A 40 -8.82 -2.08 33.82
CA GLU A 40 -8.13 -1.53 35.00
C GLU A 40 -7.34 -2.57 35.82
N GLU A 41 -7.44 -3.86 35.52
CA GLU A 41 -6.92 -4.93 36.41
C GLU A 41 -5.84 -5.81 35.77
N PHE A 42 -5.39 -5.53 34.53
CA PHE A 42 -4.37 -6.32 33.86
C PHE A 42 -3.00 -6.16 34.52
N GLY A 43 -2.53 -7.25 35.13
CA GLY A 43 -1.20 -7.32 35.73
C GLY A 43 -1.02 -6.52 37.03
N LEU A 44 -2.11 -5.99 37.64
CA LEU A 44 -2.03 -5.32 38.92
C LEU A 44 -1.61 -6.31 40.02
N GLY A 45 -0.47 -5.99 40.66
CA GLY A 45 0.08 -6.79 41.75
C GLY A 45 1.14 -7.82 41.33
N LEU A 46 1.40 -7.97 40.03
CA LEU A 46 2.55 -8.74 39.55
C LEU A 46 3.86 -7.91 39.71
N ILE A 47 4.93 -8.59 40.01
CA ILE A 47 6.25 -7.95 39.93
C ILE A 47 6.71 -7.86 38.47
N GLU A 48 7.66 -6.97 38.18
CA GLU A 48 8.13 -6.69 36.81
C GLU A 48 8.49 -7.96 36.02
N THR A 49 9.22 -8.88 36.65
CA THR A 49 9.66 -10.13 36.00
C THR A 49 8.53 -11.08 35.68
N GLU A 50 7.50 -11.16 36.52
CA GLU A 50 6.31 -11.98 36.27
C GLU A 50 5.45 -11.39 35.13
N LEU A 51 5.27 -10.08 35.15
CA LEU A 51 4.50 -9.37 34.13
C LEU A 51 5.14 -9.50 32.75
N TYR A 52 6.50 -9.37 32.69
CA TYR A 52 7.23 -9.54 31.43
C TYR A 52 7.23 -11.00 30.96
N SER A 53 7.40 -11.97 31.89
CA SER A 53 7.35 -13.40 31.55
C SER A 53 6.02 -13.79 30.93
N GLU A 54 4.89 -13.32 31.49
CA GLU A 54 3.55 -13.57 30.96
C GLU A 54 3.40 -12.95 29.55
N ALA A 55 3.87 -11.72 29.35
CA ALA A 55 3.85 -11.08 28.04
C ALA A 55 4.66 -11.87 27.01
N SER A 56 5.84 -12.35 27.37
CA SER A 56 6.72 -13.16 26.51
C SER A 56 6.09 -14.49 26.13
N ASP A 57 5.51 -15.22 27.10
CA ASP A 57 4.82 -16.49 26.86
C ASP A 57 3.62 -16.31 25.91
N LEU A 58 2.90 -15.19 26.05
CA LEU A 58 1.78 -14.84 25.14
C LEU A 58 2.27 -14.54 23.73
N ILE A 59 3.42 -13.87 23.57
CA ILE A 59 4.04 -13.62 22.25
C ILE A 59 4.46 -14.95 21.60
N GLU A 60 5.13 -15.83 22.36
CA GLU A 60 5.51 -17.16 21.86
C GLU A 60 4.27 -17.99 21.47
N GLY A 61 3.19 -17.86 22.22
CA GLY A 61 1.89 -18.46 21.94
C GLY A 61 1.09 -17.76 20.83
N SER A 62 1.65 -16.73 20.17
CA SER A 62 0.98 -15.91 19.14
C SER A 62 -0.33 -15.24 19.61
N GLN A 63 -0.46 -15.00 20.90
CA GLN A 63 -1.60 -14.33 21.53
C GLN A 63 -1.36 -12.82 21.64
N TYR A 64 -1.00 -12.19 20.53
CA TYR A 64 -0.51 -10.81 20.46
C TYR A 64 -1.47 -9.77 21.03
N THR A 65 -2.78 -9.97 20.89
CA THR A 65 -3.78 -9.02 21.45
C THR A 65 -3.70 -8.97 22.98
N THR A 66 -3.54 -10.12 23.66
CA THR A 66 -3.38 -10.18 25.10
C THR A 66 -1.98 -9.71 25.51
N ALA A 67 -0.95 -10.09 24.74
CA ALA A 67 0.42 -9.63 24.96
C ALA A 67 0.52 -8.08 24.98
N VAL A 68 -0.18 -7.40 24.07
CA VAL A 68 -0.25 -5.92 24.06
C VAL A 68 -0.75 -5.36 25.38
N GLN A 69 -1.75 -5.96 26.00
CA GLN A 69 -2.31 -5.50 27.29
C GLN A 69 -1.28 -5.64 28.42
N PHE A 70 -0.55 -6.76 28.48
CA PHE A 70 0.52 -6.96 29.46
C PHE A 70 1.71 -6.01 29.24
N LEU A 71 2.10 -5.80 27.99
CA LEU A 71 3.20 -4.87 27.64
C LEU A 71 2.83 -3.41 27.92
N GLN A 72 1.57 -3.02 27.71
CA GLN A 72 1.08 -1.69 28.11
C GLN A 72 1.08 -1.53 29.65
N ALA A 73 0.70 -2.58 30.39
CA ALA A 73 0.78 -2.59 31.84
C ALA A 73 2.24 -2.47 32.31
N MET A 74 3.19 -3.11 31.60
CA MET A 74 4.64 -2.94 31.84
C MET A 74 5.06 -1.48 31.69
N GLU A 75 4.72 -0.83 30.60
CA GLU A 75 5.05 0.60 30.38
C GLU A 75 4.46 1.51 31.46
N ALA A 76 3.23 1.21 31.93
CA ALA A 76 2.55 2.01 32.93
C ALA A 76 3.12 1.82 34.35
N GLN A 77 3.43 0.58 34.73
CA GLN A 77 3.87 0.24 36.10
C GLN A 77 5.38 0.32 36.29
N PHE A 78 6.16 -0.03 35.25
CA PHE A 78 7.63 -0.15 35.31
C PHE A 78 8.32 0.61 34.16
N PRO A 79 8.08 1.92 33.99
CA PRO A 79 8.60 2.68 32.83
C PRO A 79 10.14 2.79 32.80
N PHE A 80 10.82 2.48 33.91
CA PHE A 80 12.26 2.48 34.04
C PHE A 80 12.80 1.15 34.58
N GLY A 81 12.00 0.08 34.42
CA GLY A 81 12.37 -1.26 34.84
C GLY A 81 13.44 -1.90 33.94
N ILE A 82 13.93 -3.04 34.38
CA ILE A 82 14.98 -3.79 33.66
C ILE A 82 14.49 -4.34 32.31
N PHE A 83 13.16 -4.52 32.13
CA PHE A 83 12.54 -4.97 30.90
C PHE A 83 11.84 -3.84 30.14
N ALA A 84 11.94 -2.58 30.58
CA ALA A 84 11.21 -1.46 29.97
C ALA A 84 11.54 -1.28 28.48
N GLU A 85 12.82 -1.34 28.11
CA GLU A 85 13.28 -1.17 26.73
C GLU A 85 12.87 -2.37 25.87
N GLN A 86 13.04 -3.59 26.37
CA GLN A 86 12.63 -4.80 25.66
C GLN A 86 11.11 -4.86 25.46
N SER A 87 10.34 -4.49 26.49
CA SER A 87 8.86 -4.44 26.38
C SER A 87 8.38 -3.49 25.28
N GLN A 88 9.10 -2.39 25.04
CA GLN A 88 8.76 -1.48 23.94
C GLN A 88 9.04 -2.13 22.57
N LEU A 89 10.13 -2.87 22.40
CA LEU A 89 10.43 -3.61 21.17
C LEU A 89 9.37 -4.69 20.92
N ASP A 90 9.01 -5.45 21.96
CA ASP A 90 7.99 -6.49 21.91
C ASP A 90 6.60 -5.89 21.62
N LEU A 91 6.32 -4.67 22.09
CA LEU A 91 5.09 -3.95 21.84
C LEU A 91 5.01 -3.50 20.37
N ILE A 92 6.11 -3.04 19.75
CA ILE A 92 6.17 -2.75 18.32
C ILE A 92 5.78 -4.00 17.51
N TYR A 93 6.40 -5.15 17.86
CA TYR A 93 6.13 -6.41 17.19
C TYR A 93 4.68 -6.86 17.36
N SER A 94 4.16 -6.83 18.57
CA SER A 94 2.81 -7.27 18.90
C SER A 94 1.74 -6.43 18.21
N TYR A 95 1.90 -5.09 18.19
CA TYR A 95 1.02 -4.20 17.43
C TYR A 95 1.07 -4.48 15.93
N PHE A 96 2.27 -4.73 15.39
CA PHE A 96 2.42 -5.10 13.98
C PHE A 96 1.67 -6.39 13.64
N GLN A 97 1.77 -7.42 14.48
CA GLN A 97 1.13 -8.72 14.26
C GLN A 97 -0.42 -8.64 14.29
N ILE A 98 -0.98 -7.76 15.11
CA ILE A 98 -2.44 -7.56 15.15
C ILE A 98 -2.93 -6.50 14.14
N GLY A 99 -2.04 -5.97 13.29
CA GLY A 99 -2.39 -5.00 12.25
C GLY A 99 -2.66 -3.58 12.77
N GLN A 100 -2.29 -3.26 14.01
CA GLN A 100 -2.36 -1.90 14.56
C GLN A 100 -1.13 -1.09 14.16
N TYR A 101 -1.01 -0.82 12.85
CA TYR A 101 0.19 -0.23 12.24
C TYR A 101 0.50 1.17 12.77
N ASP A 102 -0.50 2.00 13.05
CA ASP A 102 -0.29 3.36 13.59
C ASP A 102 0.29 3.31 15.01
N ALA A 103 -0.19 2.38 15.84
CA ALA A 103 0.35 2.17 17.18
C ALA A 103 1.79 1.61 17.13
N ALA A 104 2.04 0.63 16.25
CA ALA A 104 3.37 0.08 16.03
C ALA A 104 4.36 1.17 15.59
N MET A 105 3.99 2.02 14.61
CA MET A 105 4.82 3.12 14.13
C MET A 105 5.12 4.14 15.24
N SER A 106 4.10 4.55 15.97
CA SER A 106 4.25 5.52 17.07
C SER A 106 5.17 4.99 18.17
N THR A 107 5.09 3.70 18.47
CA THR A 107 5.95 3.04 19.47
C THR A 107 7.39 2.93 18.96
N ALA A 108 7.59 2.57 17.68
CA ALA A 108 8.92 2.52 17.07
C ALA A 108 9.59 3.90 17.03
N ASP A 109 8.88 4.94 16.64
CA ASP A 109 9.40 6.32 16.64
C ASP A 109 9.73 6.81 18.04
N ARG A 110 8.94 6.43 19.03
CA ARG A 110 9.20 6.75 20.44
C ARG A 110 10.46 6.03 20.94
N PHE A 111 10.60 4.75 20.65
CA PHE A 111 11.79 3.96 21.04
C PHE A 111 13.07 4.56 20.45
N ILE A 112 13.09 4.83 19.14
CA ILE A 112 14.24 5.43 18.45
C ILE A 112 14.63 6.77 19.06
N ARG A 113 13.64 7.58 19.45
CA ARG A 113 13.89 8.89 20.04
C ARG A 113 14.41 8.82 21.47
N LEU A 114 13.96 7.86 22.27
CA LEU A 114 14.34 7.70 23.66
C LEU A 114 15.63 6.88 23.83
N HIS A 115 15.85 5.91 22.95
CA HIS A 115 16.95 4.94 23.05
C HIS A 115 17.77 4.83 21.74
N PRO A 116 18.33 5.96 21.23
CA PRO A 116 19.00 5.99 19.93
C PRO A 116 20.27 5.14 19.85
N GLU A 117 20.90 4.85 20.99
CA GLU A 117 22.13 4.06 21.11
C GLU A 117 21.88 2.62 21.62
N HIS A 118 20.61 2.21 21.71
CA HIS A 118 20.28 0.83 22.13
C HIS A 118 20.84 -0.18 21.13
N PRO A 119 21.38 -1.33 21.59
CA PRO A 119 21.91 -2.36 20.70
C PRO A 119 20.92 -2.80 19.61
N ASP A 120 19.64 -2.91 19.95
CA ASP A 120 18.56 -3.32 19.03
C ASP A 120 17.80 -2.11 18.44
N ALA A 121 18.41 -0.92 18.42
CA ALA A 121 17.78 0.22 17.76
C ALA A 121 17.55 -0.04 16.26
N ASP A 122 18.40 -0.83 15.62
CA ASP A 122 18.28 -1.26 14.22
C ASP A 122 16.98 -2.02 13.97
N TYR A 123 16.50 -2.83 14.91
CA TYR A 123 15.20 -3.49 14.83
C TYR A 123 14.05 -2.48 14.74
N ALA A 124 14.06 -1.46 15.60
CA ALA A 124 13.01 -0.43 15.57
C ALA A 124 13.01 0.36 14.24
N TYR A 125 14.18 0.71 13.68
CA TYR A 125 14.31 1.31 12.36
C TYR A 125 13.82 0.39 11.24
N TYR A 126 14.15 -0.90 11.29
CA TYR A 126 13.66 -1.90 10.34
C TYR A 126 12.14 -2.02 10.38
N MET A 127 11.56 -2.07 11.59
CA MET A 127 10.11 -2.19 11.79
C MET A 127 9.33 -1.01 11.19
N ARG A 128 9.86 0.22 11.22
CA ARG A 128 9.22 1.36 10.51
C ARG A 128 9.02 1.08 9.03
N GLY A 129 10.08 0.59 8.38
CA GLY A 129 10.00 0.18 6.97
C GLY A 129 9.00 -0.94 6.73
N LEU A 130 8.97 -1.94 7.60
CA LEU A 130 8.08 -3.09 7.49
C LEU A 130 6.61 -2.74 7.75
N ILE A 131 6.35 -1.86 8.72
CA ILE A 131 5.01 -1.35 9.03
C ILE A 131 4.42 -0.63 7.82
N SER A 132 5.14 0.36 7.25
CA SER A 132 4.68 1.09 6.05
C SER A 132 4.54 0.16 4.84
N PHE A 133 5.40 -0.86 4.71
CA PHE A 133 5.28 -1.88 3.65
C PHE A 133 3.98 -2.68 3.74
N ASN A 134 3.53 -3.00 4.95
CA ASN A 134 2.33 -3.81 5.16
C ASN A 134 1.03 -2.99 5.21
N GLN A 135 1.08 -1.70 5.54
CA GLN A 135 -0.10 -0.82 5.48
C GLN A 135 -0.76 -0.82 4.10
N GLU A 136 0.03 -0.93 3.03
CA GLU A 136 -0.50 -0.96 1.66
C GLU A 136 -1.23 -2.27 1.34
N ASN A 137 -0.78 -3.39 1.89
CA ASN A 137 -1.33 -4.72 1.63
C ASN A 137 -2.58 -5.03 2.46
N SER A 138 -2.92 -4.18 3.43
CA SER A 138 -3.99 -4.43 4.40
C SER A 138 -5.36 -4.06 3.81
N PHE A 139 -6.33 -4.95 3.96
CA PHE A 139 -7.78 -4.86 3.81
C PHE A 139 -8.41 -5.09 2.43
N ILE A 140 -7.95 -4.56 1.32
CA ILE A 140 -8.67 -4.69 0.04
C ILE A 140 -7.96 -5.64 -0.94
N GLY A 141 -6.64 -5.76 -0.84
CA GLY A 141 -5.82 -6.57 -1.75
C GLY A 141 -6.12 -8.07 -1.70
N ASN A 142 -6.62 -8.57 -0.58
CA ASN A 142 -6.94 -10.00 -0.42
C ASN A 142 -8.32 -10.38 -0.98
N PHE A 143 -9.21 -9.42 -1.21
CA PHE A 143 -10.57 -9.68 -1.70
C PHE A 143 -10.79 -9.34 -3.19
N LEU A 144 -9.97 -8.43 -3.74
CA LEU A 144 -10.07 -8.02 -5.14
C LEU A 144 -8.67 -8.05 -5.75
N PRO A 145 -8.46 -8.68 -6.91
CA PRO A 145 -7.19 -8.66 -7.64
C PRO A 145 -6.99 -7.26 -8.27
N LEU A 146 -6.78 -6.26 -7.42
CA LEU A 146 -6.51 -4.90 -7.86
C LEU A 146 -5.01 -4.72 -8.10
N ASP A 147 -4.68 -4.12 -9.21
CA ASP A 147 -3.31 -3.75 -9.55
C ASP A 147 -2.80 -2.67 -8.59
N VAL A 148 -1.97 -3.05 -7.63
CA VAL A 148 -1.40 -2.15 -6.61
C VAL A 148 -0.64 -0.98 -7.23
N THR A 149 -0.08 -1.15 -8.44
CA THR A 149 0.68 -0.10 -9.14
C THR A 149 -0.20 1.02 -9.70
N LYS A 150 -1.52 0.85 -9.70
CA LYS A 150 -2.50 1.87 -10.12
C LYS A 150 -3.06 2.69 -8.95
N ARG A 151 -2.69 2.35 -7.71
CA ARG A 151 -3.11 3.05 -6.50
C ARG A 151 -2.12 4.14 -6.12
N ASP A 152 -2.47 4.94 -5.10
CA ASP A 152 -1.53 5.91 -4.52
C ASP A 152 -0.35 5.17 -3.88
N PRO A 153 0.88 5.42 -4.31
CA PRO A 153 2.07 4.74 -3.78
C PRO A 153 2.63 5.44 -2.53
N GLY A 154 1.82 6.14 -1.74
CA GLY A 154 2.27 6.90 -0.57
C GLY A 154 3.04 6.04 0.42
N SER A 155 2.43 4.95 0.89
CA SER A 155 3.06 4.01 1.84
C SER A 155 4.29 3.29 1.25
N ALA A 156 4.30 3.01 -0.05
CA ALA A 156 5.47 2.45 -0.72
C ALA A 156 6.67 3.40 -0.74
N ARG A 157 6.41 4.70 -0.98
CA ARG A 157 7.47 5.73 -0.92
C ARG A 157 8.00 5.90 0.49
N GLU A 158 7.12 5.90 1.48
CA GLU A 158 7.48 6.01 2.88
C GLU A 158 8.30 4.80 3.34
N SER A 159 7.84 3.58 3.02
CA SER A 159 8.59 2.34 3.29
C SER A 159 9.97 2.36 2.66
N PHE A 160 10.08 2.81 1.40
CA PHE A 160 11.37 2.94 0.72
C PHE A 160 12.30 3.94 1.43
N ALA A 161 11.77 5.05 1.92
CA ALA A 161 12.53 6.05 2.67
C ALA A 161 13.04 5.48 4.01
N PHE A 162 12.17 4.78 4.76
CA PHE A 162 12.55 4.14 6.02
C PHE A 162 13.61 3.05 5.85
N PHE A 163 13.47 2.17 4.86
CA PHE A 163 14.51 1.18 4.59
C PHE A 163 15.81 1.82 4.09
N SER A 164 15.74 2.93 3.35
CA SER A 164 16.95 3.68 2.95
C SER A 164 17.67 4.27 4.16
N GLU A 165 16.93 4.88 5.09
CA GLU A 165 17.47 5.40 6.37
C GLU A 165 18.09 4.27 7.19
N PHE A 166 17.37 3.16 7.34
CA PHE A 166 17.85 1.98 8.07
C PHE A 166 19.17 1.45 7.49
N LEU A 167 19.25 1.22 6.19
CA LEU A 167 20.47 0.68 5.55
C LEU A 167 21.64 1.65 5.57
N ALA A 168 21.38 2.95 5.61
CA ALA A 168 22.44 3.96 5.74
C ALA A 168 23.04 3.97 7.17
N ARG A 169 22.22 3.71 8.20
CA ARG A 169 22.66 3.68 9.60
C ARG A 169 23.22 2.33 10.02
N PHE A 170 22.59 1.24 9.57
CA PHE A 170 22.86 -0.13 10.02
C PHE A 170 23.11 -1.07 8.84
N PRO A 171 24.19 -0.83 8.04
CA PRO A 171 24.45 -1.60 6.81
C PRO A 171 24.76 -3.08 7.09
N ASP A 172 25.23 -3.41 8.30
CA ASP A 172 25.64 -4.75 8.72
C ASP A 172 24.62 -5.44 9.65
N SER A 173 23.45 -4.83 9.87
CA SER A 173 22.35 -5.43 10.63
C SER A 173 21.88 -6.74 9.99
N GLU A 174 21.40 -7.67 10.80
CA GLU A 174 20.80 -8.93 10.34
C GLU A 174 19.58 -8.69 9.41
N TYR A 175 18.86 -7.58 9.60
CA TYR A 175 17.69 -7.20 8.77
C TYR A 175 18.09 -6.54 7.44
N ALA A 176 19.37 -6.23 7.22
CA ALA A 176 19.81 -5.48 6.04
C ALA A 176 19.58 -6.26 4.72
N ALA A 177 19.72 -7.58 4.75
CA ALA A 177 19.50 -8.40 3.56
C ALA A 177 18.02 -8.42 3.13
N ASP A 178 17.10 -8.53 4.08
CA ASP A 178 15.65 -8.46 3.82
C ASP A 178 15.24 -7.07 3.34
N SER A 179 15.72 -6.02 4.01
CA SER A 179 15.45 -4.63 3.62
C SER A 179 15.87 -4.33 2.18
N ARG A 180 17.04 -4.80 1.73
CA ARG A 180 17.50 -4.65 0.34
C ARG A 180 16.55 -5.33 -0.65
N LYS A 181 16.07 -6.54 -0.35
CA LYS A 181 15.09 -7.25 -1.19
C LYS A 181 13.78 -6.47 -1.30
N ARG A 182 13.27 -5.96 -0.16
CA ARG A 182 12.04 -5.14 -0.15
C ARG A 182 12.22 -3.84 -0.93
N MET A 183 13.36 -3.20 -0.81
CA MET A 183 13.66 -1.99 -1.58
C MET A 183 13.68 -2.23 -3.09
N ILE A 184 14.19 -3.37 -3.55
CA ILE A 184 14.11 -3.75 -4.98
C ILE A 184 12.64 -3.88 -5.42
N HIS A 185 11.82 -4.56 -4.62
CA HIS A 185 10.39 -4.70 -4.89
C HIS A 185 9.68 -3.34 -4.93
N LEU A 186 9.89 -2.51 -3.91
CA LEU A 186 9.32 -1.15 -3.83
C LEU A 186 9.73 -0.28 -5.01
N ARG A 187 11.02 -0.29 -5.36
CA ARG A 187 11.55 0.44 -6.53
C ARG A 187 10.82 0.03 -7.81
N ASN A 188 10.67 -1.28 -8.04
CA ASN A 188 10.02 -1.80 -9.24
C ASN A 188 8.53 -1.44 -9.27
N MET A 189 7.84 -1.48 -8.13
CA MET A 189 6.45 -1.07 -7.98
C MET A 189 6.27 0.43 -8.22
N LEU A 190 7.13 1.28 -7.65
CA LEU A 190 7.11 2.73 -7.85
C LEU A 190 7.37 3.09 -9.31
N ALA A 191 8.36 2.46 -9.95
CA ALA A 191 8.63 2.66 -11.37
C ALA A 191 7.42 2.29 -12.23
N ARG A 192 6.75 1.17 -11.94
CA ARG A 192 5.56 0.72 -12.66
C ARG A 192 4.37 1.67 -12.45
N HIS A 193 4.22 2.23 -11.25
CA HIS A 193 3.23 3.27 -11.00
C HIS A 193 3.44 4.48 -11.94
N GLU A 194 4.68 4.95 -12.10
CA GLU A 194 4.99 6.08 -12.99
C GLU A 194 4.66 5.75 -14.47
N ILE A 195 4.86 4.50 -14.92
CA ILE A 195 4.42 4.03 -16.24
C ILE A 195 2.89 4.12 -16.37
N ASN A 196 2.13 3.69 -15.36
CA ASN A 196 0.67 3.81 -15.37
C ASN A 196 0.20 5.27 -15.43
N VAL A 197 0.88 6.16 -14.69
CA VAL A 197 0.61 7.61 -14.73
C VAL A 197 0.92 8.20 -16.11
N ALA A 198 2.03 7.78 -16.75
CA ALA A 198 2.37 8.21 -18.11
C ALA A 198 1.29 7.78 -19.12
N ASN A 199 0.84 6.53 -19.03
CA ASN A 199 -0.22 6.00 -19.88
C ASN A 199 -1.55 6.75 -19.68
N TYR A 200 -1.87 7.13 -18.46
CA TYR A 200 -3.02 7.99 -18.17
C TYR A 200 -2.89 9.36 -18.85
N TYR A 201 -1.70 9.99 -18.82
CA TYR A 201 -1.45 11.27 -19.48
C TYR A 201 -1.53 11.15 -21.01
N PHE A 202 -1.07 10.07 -21.60
CA PHE A 202 -1.28 9.80 -23.02
C PHE A 202 -2.77 9.78 -23.36
N GLY A 203 -3.58 9.07 -22.56
CA GLY A 203 -5.03 9.04 -22.72
C GLY A 203 -5.73 10.40 -22.54
N ARG A 204 -5.03 11.40 -22.03
CA ARG A 204 -5.52 12.80 -21.90
C ARG A 204 -4.95 13.74 -22.94
N GLY A 205 -4.08 13.27 -23.84
CA GLY A 205 -3.38 14.10 -24.82
C GLY A 205 -2.27 14.99 -24.20
N ALA A 206 -1.92 14.76 -22.92
CA ALA A 206 -0.90 15.51 -22.20
C ALA A 206 0.48 14.90 -22.44
N TYR A 207 0.94 14.95 -23.69
CA TYR A 207 2.14 14.23 -24.18
C TYR A 207 3.41 14.62 -23.42
N LEU A 208 3.61 15.91 -23.12
CA LEU A 208 4.77 16.36 -22.36
C LEU A 208 4.77 15.79 -20.94
N ALA A 209 3.61 15.72 -20.29
CA ALA A 209 3.49 15.14 -18.97
C ALA A 209 3.80 13.63 -18.99
N ALA A 210 3.29 12.91 -19.99
CA ALA A 210 3.58 11.48 -20.18
C ALA A 210 5.10 11.26 -20.40
N THR A 211 5.72 12.03 -21.29
CA THR A 211 7.16 11.97 -21.58
C THR A 211 8.01 12.21 -20.32
N ASN A 212 7.62 13.20 -19.49
CA ASN A 212 8.32 13.50 -18.25
C ASN A 212 8.23 12.36 -17.24
N ARG A 213 7.12 11.62 -17.19
CA ARG A 213 7.00 10.41 -16.36
C ARG A 213 7.89 9.28 -16.87
N GLY A 214 7.92 9.03 -18.17
CA GLY A 214 8.86 8.07 -18.78
C GLY A 214 10.31 8.41 -18.47
N ARG A 215 10.70 9.67 -18.63
CA ARG A 215 12.04 10.17 -18.28
C ARG A 215 12.36 9.94 -16.81
N TYR A 216 11.44 10.27 -15.91
CA TYR A 216 11.62 10.05 -14.48
C TYR A 216 11.88 8.57 -14.15
N VAL A 217 11.20 7.63 -14.85
CA VAL A 217 11.48 6.19 -14.69
C VAL A 217 12.90 5.86 -15.11
N VAL A 218 13.35 6.35 -16.27
CA VAL A 218 14.70 6.06 -16.81
C VAL A 218 15.81 6.65 -15.92
N GLU A 219 15.60 7.86 -15.41
CA GLU A 219 16.60 8.58 -14.60
C GLU A 219 16.66 8.08 -13.16
N SER A 220 15.49 7.82 -12.52
CA SER A 220 15.39 7.60 -11.08
C SER A 220 15.23 6.13 -10.68
N PHE A 221 14.81 5.26 -11.60
CA PHE A 221 14.54 3.85 -11.29
C PHE A 221 15.41 2.89 -12.12
N GLN A 222 16.70 3.23 -12.26
CA GLN A 222 17.66 2.41 -12.99
C GLN A 222 17.69 0.97 -12.47
N GLY A 223 17.74 -0.01 -13.39
CA GLY A 223 17.67 -1.43 -13.08
C GLY A 223 16.26 -1.95 -12.72
N SER A 224 15.20 -1.12 -12.85
CA SER A 224 13.82 -1.59 -12.80
C SER A 224 13.40 -2.20 -14.15
N PRO A 225 12.59 -3.28 -14.14
CA PRO A 225 11.96 -3.82 -15.35
C PRO A 225 11.03 -2.85 -16.09
N ALA A 226 10.74 -1.68 -15.51
CA ALA A 226 9.92 -0.63 -16.13
C ALA A 226 10.72 0.35 -17.01
N VAL A 227 12.06 0.31 -16.97
CA VAL A 227 12.92 1.23 -17.74
C VAL A 227 12.67 1.14 -19.24
N PRO A 228 12.57 -0.04 -19.89
CA PRO A 228 12.28 -0.12 -21.32
C PRO A 228 10.93 0.49 -21.70
N ASP A 229 9.88 0.32 -20.87
CA ASP A 229 8.60 1.01 -21.07
C ASP A 229 8.77 2.54 -20.95
N GLY A 230 9.58 3.00 -20.01
CA GLY A 230 9.91 4.42 -19.84
C GLY A 230 10.56 5.01 -21.09
N LEU A 231 11.53 4.31 -21.70
CA LEU A 231 12.17 4.69 -22.97
C LEU A 231 11.17 4.73 -24.12
N ALA A 232 10.29 3.73 -24.23
CA ALA A 232 9.25 3.69 -25.25
C ALA A 232 8.24 4.86 -25.08
N ILE A 233 7.88 5.21 -23.86
CA ILE A 233 7.05 6.38 -23.52
C ILE A 233 7.75 7.68 -23.95
N MET A 234 9.05 7.82 -23.70
CA MET A 234 9.81 8.98 -24.13
C MET A 234 9.85 9.08 -25.65
N ALA A 235 10.16 7.98 -26.35
CA ALA A 235 10.17 7.93 -27.81
C ALA A 235 8.82 8.36 -28.40
N GLN A 236 7.73 7.74 -27.95
CA GLN A 236 6.37 8.08 -28.38
C GLN A 236 6.00 9.53 -28.08
N GLY A 237 6.27 9.99 -26.87
CA GLY A 237 5.92 11.34 -26.43
C GLY A 237 6.69 12.42 -27.19
N TYR A 238 7.99 12.25 -27.40
CA TYR A 238 8.80 13.18 -28.19
C TYR A 238 8.38 13.20 -29.67
N THR A 239 8.04 12.05 -30.25
CA THR A 239 7.48 11.98 -31.61
C THR A 239 6.19 12.81 -31.73
N LEU A 240 5.26 12.66 -30.77
CA LEU A 240 3.99 13.41 -30.74
C LEU A 240 4.17 14.92 -30.50
N LEU A 241 5.30 15.31 -29.88
CA LEU A 241 5.66 16.71 -29.64
C LEU A 241 6.47 17.33 -30.79
N GLY A 242 6.83 16.55 -31.83
CA GLY A 242 7.68 17.00 -32.94
C GLY A 242 9.15 17.23 -32.55
N MET A 243 9.63 16.54 -31.49
CA MET A 243 11.00 16.61 -30.97
C MET A 243 11.80 15.42 -31.51
N ASP A 244 12.02 15.38 -32.82
CA ASP A 244 12.52 14.21 -33.54
C ASP A 244 13.91 13.74 -33.06
N GLU A 245 14.81 14.64 -32.72
CA GLU A 245 16.13 14.29 -32.21
C GLU A 245 16.05 13.54 -30.86
N LEU A 246 15.22 14.03 -29.94
CA LEU A 246 15.01 13.39 -28.63
C LEU A 246 14.27 12.07 -28.77
N ALA A 247 13.33 11.97 -29.69
CA ALA A 247 12.65 10.73 -30.02
C ALA A 247 13.63 9.68 -30.52
N GLN A 248 14.48 10.05 -31.50
CA GLN A 248 15.49 9.16 -32.09
C GLN A 248 16.50 8.68 -31.05
N ASN A 249 16.98 9.57 -30.18
CA ASN A 249 17.90 9.19 -29.10
C ASN A 249 17.26 8.17 -28.15
N SER A 250 15.97 8.36 -27.80
CA SER A 250 15.25 7.43 -26.93
C SER A 250 15.05 6.06 -27.59
N ILE A 251 14.76 6.04 -28.90
CA ILE A 251 14.64 4.82 -29.72
C ILE A 251 15.98 4.08 -29.80
N GLU A 252 17.07 4.79 -30.02
CA GLU A 252 18.40 4.18 -30.12
C GLU A 252 18.81 3.50 -28.80
N VAL A 253 18.60 4.19 -27.67
CA VAL A 253 18.86 3.61 -26.34
C VAL A 253 17.99 2.37 -26.10
N LEU A 254 16.70 2.42 -26.47
CA LEU A 254 15.78 1.28 -26.36
C LEU A 254 16.26 0.10 -27.21
N LYS A 255 16.61 0.35 -28.47
CA LYS A 255 17.09 -0.66 -29.43
C LYS A 255 18.37 -1.34 -29.00
N ILE A 256 19.33 -0.58 -28.46
CA ILE A 256 20.62 -1.12 -28.02
C ILE A 256 20.48 -1.98 -26.78
N ASN A 257 19.70 -1.53 -25.79
CA ASN A 257 19.63 -2.18 -24.50
C ASN A 257 18.47 -3.18 -24.35
N TYR A 258 17.41 -3.02 -25.14
CA TYR A 258 16.18 -3.82 -25.05
C TYR A 258 15.63 -4.15 -26.44
N PRO A 259 16.40 -4.87 -27.30
CA PRO A 259 16.04 -5.12 -28.71
C PRO A 259 14.73 -5.91 -28.88
N ASP A 260 14.34 -6.70 -27.87
CA ASP A 260 13.11 -7.51 -27.87
C ASP A 260 11.90 -6.75 -27.38
N HIS A 261 12.01 -5.43 -27.10
CA HIS A 261 10.87 -4.67 -26.59
C HIS A 261 9.74 -4.56 -27.62
N PRO A 262 8.45 -4.78 -27.25
CA PRO A 262 7.32 -4.80 -28.20
C PRO A 262 7.06 -3.47 -28.93
N ALA A 263 7.68 -2.38 -28.51
CA ALA A 263 7.67 -1.11 -29.24
C ALA A 263 8.63 -1.09 -30.44
N LEU A 264 9.41 -2.14 -30.64
CA LEU A 264 10.30 -2.30 -31.80
C LEU A 264 9.78 -3.43 -32.70
N ASN A 265 9.89 -3.26 -34.03
CA ASN A 265 9.64 -4.35 -34.98
C ASN A 265 10.86 -5.27 -35.10
N GLY A 266 10.75 -6.35 -35.89
CA GLY A 266 11.86 -7.29 -36.11
C GLY A 266 13.09 -6.67 -36.79
N GLU A 267 13.00 -5.49 -37.36
CA GLU A 267 14.10 -4.72 -37.98
C GLU A 267 14.70 -3.68 -36.99
N GLY A 268 14.05 -3.55 -35.81
CA GLY A 268 14.45 -2.62 -34.76
C GLY A 268 13.90 -1.19 -34.97
N ASP A 269 12.91 -0.99 -35.84
CA ASP A 269 12.23 0.29 -35.97
C ASP A 269 11.14 0.45 -34.93
N PHE A 270 10.98 1.69 -34.47
CA PHE A 270 9.97 2.01 -33.45
C PHE A 270 8.55 1.99 -34.03
N ILE A 271 7.68 1.23 -33.38
CA ILE A 271 6.25 1.13 -33.71
C ILE A 271 5.50 2.17 -32.89
N ALA A 272 5.25 3.34 -33.48
CA ALA A 272 4.44 4.35 -32.83
C ALA A 272 2.99 3.87 -32.67
N ARG A 273 2.42 3.99 -31.48
CA ARG A 273 1.03 3.64 -31.20
C ARG A 273 0.11 4.79 -31.61
N ASP A 274 -1.04 4.48 -32.20
CA ASP A 274 -2.08 5.47 -32.49
C ASP A 274 -2.89 5.75 -31.21
N ILE A 275 -2.43 6.74 -30.44
CA ILE A 275 -3.08 7.17 -29.21
C ILE A 275 -4.47 7.78 -29.47
N ALA A 276 -4.66 8.40 -30.65
CA ALA A 276 -5.93 9.05 -31.01
C ALA A 276 -7.05 8.01 -31.24
N ALA A 277 -6.74 6.86 -31.82
CA ALA A 277 -7.68 5.76 -32.02
C ALA A 277 -8.13 5.16 -30.67
N GLY A 278 -7.24 5.05 -29.70
CA GLY A 278 -7.53 4.51 -28.36
C GLY A 278 -8.35 5.46 -27.47
N LEU A 279 -8.49 6.74 -27.83
CA LEU A 279 -9.33 7.71 -27.11
C LEU A 279 -10.84 7.56 -27.43
N GLN A 280 -11.20 6.83 -28.48
CA GLN A 280 -12.60 6.56 -28.83
C GLN A 280 -13.17 5.48 -27.90
N ARG A 281 -13.76 5.92 -26.79
CA ARG A 281 -14.47 5.00 -25.89
C ARG A 281 -15.65 4.38 -26.60
N SER A 282 -15.70 3.04 -26.62
CA SER A 282 -16.87 2.30 -27.05
C SER A 282 -18.12 2.74 -26.27
N TRP A 283 -19.29 2.79 -26.91
CA TRP A 283 -20.54 3.07 -26.22
C TRP A 283 -20.86 2.05 -25.13
N LEU A 284 -20.38 0.80 -25.28
CA LEU A 284 -20.46 -0.26 -24.26
C LEU A 284 -19.65 0.09 -23.01
N ASN A 285 -18.47 0.68 -23.15
CA ASN A 285 -17.65 1.15 -22.03
C ASN A 285 -18.39 2.21 -21.20
N ASN A 286 -19.12 3.11 -21.87
CA ASN A 286 -19.88 4.17 -21.21
C ASN A 286 -21.10 3.63 -20.44
N ILE A 287 -21.78 2.58 -20.93
CA ILE A 287 -22.95 1.99 -20.29
C ILE A 287 -22.55 1.03 -19.15
N THR A 288 -21.43 0.30 -19.30
CA THR A 288 -20.98 -0.71 -18.33
C THR A 288 -19.93 -0.19 -17.36
N PHE A 289 -19.64 1.12 -17.37
CA PHE A 289 -18.60 1.73 -16.56
C PHE A 289 -17.22 1.03 -16.70
N GLY A 290 -16.93 0.49 -17.89
CA GLY A 290 -15.68 -0.18 -18.19
C GLY A 290 -15.59 -1.66 -17.73
N ILE A 291 -16.68 -2.27 -17.27
CA ILE A 291 -16.67 -3.66 -16.78
C ILE A 291 -16.58 -4.68 -17.94
N LEU A 292 -17.26 -4.41 -19.06
CA LEU A 292 -17.34 -5.35 -20.19
C LEU A 292 -16.41 -5.02 -21.36
N ASP A 293 -15.87 -3.83 -21.39
CA ASP A 293 -14.99 -3.37 -22.48
C ASP A 293 -13.88 -2.53 -21.86
N GLN A 294 -12.79 -3.18 -21.49
CA GLN A 294 -11.57 -2.48 -21.07
C GLN A 294 -10.80 -2.14 -22.35
N PRO A 295 -10.68 -0.85 -22.73
CA PRO A 295 -9.84 -0.48 -23.86
C PRO A 295 -8.41 -0.96 -23.57
N GLU A 296 -7.73 -1.44 -24.63
CA GLU A 296 -6.31 -1.74 -24.53
C GLU A 296 -5.55 -0.56 -23.94
N PRO A 297 -4.59 -0.79 -23.02
CA PRO A 297 -3.82 0.30 -22.44
C PRO A 297 -3.16 1.11 -23.56
N LEU A 298 -3.43 2.42 -23.60
CA LEU A 298 -2.97 3.36 -24.63
C LEU A 298 -1.45 3.57 -24.65
N GLY A 299 -0.74 2.92 -23.77
CA GLY A 299 0.69 3.08 -23.60
C GLY A 299 1.43 1.75 -23.53
N TYR A 300 2.62 1.81 -23.02
CA TYR A 300 3.51 0.68 -22.91
C TYR A 300 3.43 0.08 -21.50
N ASP A 301 3.22 -1.23 -21.40
CA ASP A 301 3.28 -2.00 -20.15
C ASP A 301 3.71 -3.43 -20.48
N THR A 302 4.98 -3.70 -20.34
CA THR A 302 5.60 -4.99 -20.65
C THR A 302 5.92 -5.80 -19.39
N ARG A 303 5.17 -5.58 -18.30
CA ARG A 303 5.44 -6.24 -17.00
C ARG A 303 5.51 -7.76 -17.10
N ASP A 304 4.65 -8.36 -17.91
CA ASP A 304 4.61 -9.82 -18.05
C ASP A 304 5.84 -10.38 -18.76
N MET A 305 6.48 -9.56 -19.59
CA MET A 305 7.69 -9.93 -20.34
C MET A 305 8.95 -9.84 -19.47
N TYR A 306 9.07 -8.80 -18.63
CA TYR A 306 10.28 -8.54 -17.86
C TYR A 306 10.20 -8.99 -16.39
N ASN A 307 9.00 -9.31 -15.87
CA ASN A 307 8.85 -9.90 -14.54
C ASN A 307 8.95 -11.44 -14.55
N ALA A 308 8.93 -12.07 -15.71
CA ALA A 308 9.05 -13.53 -15.86
C ALA A 308 10.50 -14.04 -15.87
N ALA A 309 11.50 -13.16 -15.79
CA ALA A 309 12.90 -13.57 -15.65
C ALA A 309 13.16 -14.06 -14.21
N PRO A 310 13.78 -15.24 -14.02
CA PRO A 310 13.97 -15.92 -12.73
C PRO A 310 14.88 -15.14 -11.76
#